data_edde5f61cb53934f833121151382f022
#
_entry.id   edde5f61cb53934f833121151382f022
#
_cell.length_a   1.000
_cell.length_b   1.000
_cell.length_c   1.000
_cell.angle_alpha   90.00
_cell.angle_beta   90.00
_cell.angle_gamma   90.00
#
_symmetry.space_group_name_H-M   'P 1'
#
loop_
_entity.id
_entity.type
_entity.pdbx_description
1 polymer ?
#
loop_
_entity_poly.entity_id
_entity_poly.type
_entity_poly.pdbx_seq_one_letter_code
_entity_poly.pdbx_strand_id
1 'polypeptide(L)'
;YSDGHAVCFTGGCDHYERATGEVIESKPKANRTLEMTGVVASIPDRRISEATCKKFGVTVEYDTEGQISKHHYPYFDKDTGAQTGNKSRIVSNKAFYASGTFDNVGLFGQQAFKGGGKYITIVEGEADALAVSEMFDGKWAVVSIRSGASGAVKDIKQNLEWLESFENVVICFDSDKAGQEASRAVLDLFTPNKAKNVQLSAKDAGDMLKERNVQGFIKEWWNAKTYQPDGIIAGLDTWDSIVAQEDVKSIPY
;
A
#
# COMPACT_ATOMS: atom_id res chain seq x y z
N TYR A 1 -28.41 5.37 12.99
CA TYR A 1 -28.87 4.79 11.73
C TYR A 1 -30.40 4.72 11.70
N SER A 2 -31.00 4.66 10.52
CA SER A 2 -32.47 4.62 10.34
C SER A 2 -33.13 3.37 10.92
N ASP A 3 -32.35 2.35 11.27
CA ASP A 3 -32.76 1.08 11.87
C ASP A 3 -32.65 1.07 13.41
N GLY A 4 -32.31 2.21 14.02
CA GLY A 4 -32.22 2.40 15.48
C GLY A 4 -30.90 1.95 16.11
N HIS A 5 -29.90 1.58 15.33
CA HIS A 5 -28.56 1.30 15.86
C HIS A 5 -27.81 2.59 16.23
N ALA A 6 -27.00 2.55 17.28
CA ALA A 6 -26.05 3.60 17.63
C ALA A 6 -24.63 3.04 17.69
N VAL A 7 -23.68 3.75 17.07
CA VAL A 7 -22.25 3.39 17.06
C VAL A 7 -21.44 4.60 17.48
N CYS A 8 -20.53 4.41 18.43
CA CYS A 8 -19.56 5.45 18.80
C CYS A 8 -18.41 5.50 17.79
N PHE A 9 -18.20 6.66 17.17
CA PHE A 9 -17.09 6.89 16.22
C PHE A 9 -15.87 7.55 16.88
N THR A 10 -15.84 7.68 18.20
CA THR A 10 -14.66 8.18 18.90
C THR A 10 -13.53 7.15 18.82
N GLY A 11 -12.33 7.60 18.47
CA GLY A 11 -11.16 6.71 18.36
C GLY A 11 -10.96 5.90 19.65
N GLY A 12 -10.94 4.58 19.54
CA GLY A 12 -10.81 3.67 20.67
C GLY A 12 -12.12 3.30 21.39
N CYS A 13 -13.25 3.85 20.99
CA CYS A 13 -14.56 3.49 21.54
C CYS A 13 -15.23 2.45 20.60
N ASP A 14 -15.39 1.23 21.08
CA ASP A 14 -16.09 0.15 20.34
C ASP A 14 -17.55 0.01 20.78
N HIS A 15 -18.16 1.09 21.28
CA HIS A 15 -19.55 1.06 21.74
C HIS A 15 -20.50 0.89 20.57
N TYR A 16 -21.29 -0.16 20.62
CA TYR A 16 -22.38 -0.46 19.69
C TYR A 16 -23.65 -0.76 20.47
N GLU A 17 -24.72 -0.05 20.17
CA GLU A 17 -26.04 -0.24 20.77
C GLU A 17 -27.01 -0.74 19.71
N ARG A 18 -27.74 -1.84 20.01
CA ARG A 18 -28.82 -2.34 19.16
C ARG A 18 -30.08 -1.51 19.36
N ALA A 19 -30.97 -1.50 18.36
CA ALA A 19 -32.29 -0.87 18.43
C ALA A 19 -33.14 -1.33 19.63
N THR A 20 -32.78 -2.43 20.27
CA THR A 20 -33.42 -2.97 21.47
C THR A 20 -32.95 -2.36 22.79
N GLY A 21 -31.98 -1.42 22.76
CA GLY A 21 -31.35 -0.85 23.95
C GLY A 21 -30.32 -1.76 24.64
N GLU A 22 -30.00 -2.92 24.05
CA GLU A 22 -28.93 -3.78 24.56
C GLU A 22 -27.58 -3.20 24.21
N VAL A 23 -26.83 -2.74 25.21
CA VAL A 23 -25.41 -2.39 25.06
C VAL A 23 -24.60 -3.66 24.91
N ILE A 24 -24.02 -3.86 23.75
CA ILE A 24 -23.05 -4.93 23.54
C ILE A 24 -21.68 -4.34 23.91
N GLU A 25 -21.18 -4.65 25.11
CA GLU A 25 -19.77 -4.44 25.38
C GLU A 25 -18.96 -5.21 24.34
N SER A 26 -18.11 -4.49 23.58
CA SER A 26 -17.18 -5.14 22.68
C SER A 26 -16.31 -6.08 23.52
N LYS A 27 -16.30 -7.35 23.17
CA LYS A 27 -15.34 -8.28 23.79
C LYS A 27 -13.96 -7.68 23.59
N PRO A 28 -13.13 -7.58 24.66
CA PRO A 28 -11.76 -7.10 24.50
C PRO A 28 -11.12 -7.89 23.36
N LYS A 29 -10.49 -7.19 22.42
CA LYS A 29 -9.79 -7.82 21.28
C LYS A 29 -8.92 -8.91 21.87
N ALA A 30 -9.18 -10.16 21.51
CA ALA A 30 -8.38 -11.27 21.98
C ALA A 30 -6.91 -10.93 21.67
N ASN A 31 -6.07 -10.84 22.68
CA ASN A 31 -4.63 -10.67 22.53
C ASN A 31 -4.16 -11.92 21.79
N ARG A 32 -4.10 -11.85 20.46
CA ARG A 32 -3.63 -12.95 19.65
C ARG A 32 -2.13 -13.04 19.85
N THR A 33 -1.67 -14.17 20.34
CA THR A 33 -0.23 -14.44 20.46
C THR A 33 0.41 -14.25 19.09
N LEU A 34 1.51 -13.51 19.04
CA LEU A 34 2.27 -13.31 17.80
C LEU A 34 2.87 -14.65 17.36
N GLU A 35 2.53 -15.08 16.16
CA GLU A 35 3.14 -16.24 15.53
C GLU A 35 4.38 -15.80 14.75
N MET A 36 5.54 -16.28 15.16
CA MET A 36 6.83 -16.07 14.48
C MET A 36 7.37 -17.44 14.08
N THR A 37 6.85 -17.96 12.99
CA THR A 37 7.14 -19.32 12.49
C THR A 37 7.72 -19.27 11.07
N GLY A 38 8.20 -20.41 10.61
CA GLY A 38 8.75 -20.55 9.27
C GLY A 38 10.23 -20.19 9.17
N VAL A 39 10.75 -20.30 7.97
CA VAL A 39 12.15 -20.03 7.62
C VAL A 39 12.21 -19.02 6.47
N VAL A 40 13.29 -18.26 6.41
CA VAL A 40 13.55 -17.39 5.25
C VAL A 40 13.94 -18.29 4.08
N ALA A 41 13.17 -18.21 3.00
CA ALA A 41 13.46 -18.94 1.77
C ALA A 41 12.84 -18.19 0.56
N SER A 42 13.24 -18.57 -0.66
CA SER A 42 12.63 -18.06 -1.89
C SER A 42 11.18 -18.52 -2.02
N ILE A 43 10.39 -17.78 -2.81
CA ILE A 43 9.01 -18.14 -3.20
C ILE A 43 8.99 -18.35 -4.72
N PRO A 44 9.36 -19.57 -5.20
CA PRO A 44 9.63 -19.81 -6.62
C PRO A 44 8.42 -19.62 -7.54
N ASP A 45 7.22 -19.99 -7.08
CA ASP A 45 5.95 -19.82 -7.81
C ASP A 45 5.61 -18.35 -8.09
N ARG A 46 6.19 -17.43 -7.28
CA ARG A 46 6.09 -15.98 -7.44
C ARG A 46 7.36 -15.33 -7.97
N ARG A 47 8.42 -16.11 -8.23
CA ARG A 47 9.74 -15.63 -8.66
C ARG A 47 10.40 -14.65 -7.69
N ILE A 48 10.14 -14.79 -6.40
CA ILE A 48 10.72 -13.96 -5.35
C ILE A 48 11.92 -14.69 -4.77
N SER A 49 13.07 -14.02 -4.75
CA SER A 49 14.33 -14.57 -4.23
C SER A 49 14.34 -14.62 -2.70
N GLU A 50 15.20 -15.47 -2.15
CA GLU A 50 15.45 -15.51 -0.71
C GLU A 50 16.03 -14.17 -0.20
N ALA A 51 16.84 -13.48 -1.00
CA ALA A 51 17.40 -12.19 -0.65
C ALA A 51 16.32 -11.14 -0.40
N THR A 52 15.28 -11.10 -1.26
CA THR A 52 14.12 -10.23 -1.07
C THR A 52 13.31 -10.66 0.14
N CYS A 53 13.03 -11.94 0.32
CA CYS A 53 12.35 -12.42 1.53
C CYS A 53 13.09 -12.01 2.80
N LYS A 54 14.41 -12.18 2.83
CA LYS A 54 15.27 -11.77 3.93
C LYS A 54 15.21 -10.26 4.21
N LYS A 55 15.27 -9.45 3.16
CA LYS A 55 15.20 -7.98 3.25
C LYS A 55 13.90 -7.51 3.91
N PHE A 56 12.78 -8.15 3.58
CA PHE A 56 11.45 -7.82 4.11
C PHE A 56 11.09 -8.57 5.40
N GLY A 57 11.91 -9.54 5.82
CA GLY A 57 11.65 -10.40 6.97
C GLY A 57 10.59 -11.47 6.72
N VAL A 58 10.28 -11.75 5.45
CA VAL A 58 9.28 -12.76 5.06
C VAL A 58 9.81 -14.17 5.30
N THR A 59 8.96 -15.01 5.88
CA THR A 59 9.24 -16.43 6.10
C THR A 59 8.18 -17.30 5.41
N VAL A 60 8.52 -18.56 5.18
CA VAL A 60 7.62 -19.56 4.61
C VAL A 60 7.55 -20.79 5.50
N GLU A 61 6.41 -21.44 5.54
CA GLU A 61 6.25 -22.77 6.12
C GLU A 61 6.09 -23.80 5.00
N TYR A 62 6.62 -24.98 5.23
CA TYR A 62 6.48 -26.12 4.33
C TYR A 62 5.48 -27.14 4.91
N ASP A 63 4.79 -27.84 4.04
CA ASP A 63 3.98 -29.00 4.40
C ASP A 63 4.86 -30.27 4.52
N THR A 64 4.21 -31.39 4.78
CA THR A 64 4.87 -32.71 4.91
C THR A 64 5.48 -33.22 3.59
N GLU A 65 5.08 -32.64 2.46
CA GLU A 65 5.57 -32.97 1.14
C GLU A 65 6.70 -32.04 0.68
N GLY A 66 7.10 -31.09 1.54
CA GLY A 66 8.15 -30.10 1.24
C GLY A 66 7.70 -28.98 0.31
N GLN A 67 6.38 -28.77 0.13
CA GLN A 67 5.84 -27.65 -0.61
C GLN A 67 5.55 -26.47 0.32
N ILE A 68 5.70 -25.24 -0.18
CA ILE A 68 5.37 -24.05 0.60
C ILE A 68 3.86 -24.03 0.86
N SER A 69 3.49 -24.12 2.13
CA SER A 69 2.09 -24.12 2.59
C SER A 69 1.61 -22.74 3.05
N LYS A 70 2.53 -21.90 3.58
CA LYS A 70 2.20 -20.55 4.04
C LYS A 70 3.31 -19.56 3.74
N HIS A 71 2.91 -18.30 3.54
CA HIS A 71 3.80 -17.13 3.57
C HIS A 71 3.45 -16.27 4.78
N HIS A 72 4.46 -15.77 5.49
CA HIS A 72 4.32 -14.92 6.67
C HIS A 72 4.94 -13.56 6.39
N TYR A 73 4.12 -12.51 6.55
CA TYR A 73 4.47 -11.12 6.30
C TYR A 73 4.52 -10.38 7.64
N PRO A 74 5.72 -10.02 8.14
CA PRO A 74 5.88 -9.38 9.44
C PRO A 74 5.50 -7.91 9.39
N TYR A 75 4.94 -7.41 10.50
CA TYR A 75 4.64 -6.01 10.73
C TYR A 75 5.34 -5.54 12.00
N PHE A 76 5.90 -4.34 11.91
CA PHE A 76 6.76 -3.79 12.95
C PHE A 76 6.14 -2.54 13.54
N ASP A 77 6.22 -2.40 14.86
CA ASP A 77 5.84 -1.19 15.56
C ASP A 77 6.75 -0.02 15.14
N LYS A 78 6.16 1.13 14.85
CA LYS A 78 6.85 2.29 14.27
C LYS A 78 7.85 2.93 15.24
N ASP A 79 7.57 2.87 16.53
CA ASP A 79 8.36 3.56 17.55
C ASP A 79 9.51 2.68 18.06
N THR A 80 9.22 1.40 18.27
CA THR A 80 10.19 0.46 18.86
C THR A 80 10.97 -0.35 17.82
N GLY A 81 10.44 -0.47 16.60
CA GLY A 81 10.99 -1.34 15.56
C GLY A 81 10.82 -2.84 15.85
N ALA A 82 10.10 -3.21 16.91
CA ALA A 82 9.84 -4.60 17.24
C ALA A 82 8.75 -5.18 16.32
N GLN A 83 8.88 -6.46 15.96
CA GLN A 83 7.80 -7.15 15.29
C GLN A 83 6.66 -7.39 16.28
N THR A 84 5.48 -6.84 16.00
CA THR A 84 4.29 -6.97 16.86
C THR A 84 3.13 -7.66 16.16
N GLY A 85 3.14 -7.70 14.84
CA GLY A 85 2.12 -8.34 14.02
C GLY A 85 2.72 -9.27 12.97
N ASN A 86 1.92 -10.22 12.55
CA ASN A 86 2.22 -11.09 11.43
C ASN A 86 0.94 -11.39 10.64
N LYS A 87 0.99 -11.23 9.32
CA LYS A 87 -0.10 -11.59 8.41
C LYS A 87 0.32 -12.80 7.62
N SER A 88 -0.44 -13.87 7.72
CA SER A 88 -0.10 -15.14 7.12
C SER A 88 -1.07 -15.47 5.99
N ARG A 89 -0.53 -15.90 4.85
CA ARG A 89 -1.29 -16.36 3.70
C ARG A 89 -1.15 -17.86 3.55
N ILE A 90 -2.27 -18.57 3.56
CA ILE A 90 -2.34 -19.99 3.23
C ILE A 90 -2.30 -20.12 1.71
N VAL A 91 -1.33 -20.89 1.18
CA VAL A 91 -1.10 -20.99 -0.26
C VAL A 91 -2.25 -21.70 -0.97
N SER A 92 -2.76 -22.79 -0.41
CA SER A 92 -3.74 -23.68 -1.05
C SER A 92 -5.09 -23.01 -1.36
N ASN A 93 -5.58 -22.18 -0.44
CA ASN A 93 -6.90 -21.53 -0.55
C ASN A 93 -6.82 -20.00 -0.64
N LYS A 94 -5.61 -19.44 -0.63
CA LYS A 94 -5.32 -18.00 -0.66
C LYS A 94 -5.90 -17.21 0.53
N ALA A 95 -6.33 -17.89 1.60
CA ALA A 95 -6.88 -17.24 2.79
C ALA A 95 -5.79 -16.54 3.60
N PHE A 96 -6.16 -15.44 4.26
CA PHE A 96 -5.29 -14.69 5.15
C PHE A 96 -5.79 -14.76 6.59
N TYR A 97 -4.86 -14.79 7.53
CA TYR A 97 -5.14 -14.56 8.94
C TYR A 97 -4.02 -13.70 9.55
N ALA A 98 -4.32 -13.07 10.67
CA ALA A 98 -3.40 -12.21 11.38
C ALA A 98 -3.15 -12.73 12.80
N SER A 99 -1.92 -12.59 13.29
CA SER A 99 -1.51 -12.85 14.67
C SER A 99 -0.77 -11.65 15.25
N GLY A 100 -0.77 -11.50 16.59
CA GLY A 100 -0.19 -10.35 17.27
C GLY A 100 -1.07 -9.09 17.21
N THR A 101 -0.47 -7.92 17.35
CA THR A 101 -1.15 -6.62 17.39
C THR A 101 -0.73 -5.73 16.22
N PHE A 102 -1.67 -4.90 15.74
CA PHE A 102 -1.48 -4.02 14.59
C PHE A 102 -1.80 -2.54 14.92
N ASP A 103 -1.77 -2.17 16.20
CA ASP A 103 -2.25 -0.86 16.63
C ASP A 103 -1.32 0.28 16.18
N ASN A 104 0.01 0.09 16.27
CA ASN A 104 1.01 1.10 15.90
C ASN A 104 2.00 0.61 14.84
N VAL A 105 1.55 -0.24 13.92
CA VAL A 105 2.46 -0.77 12.88
C VAL A 105 2.53 0.13 11.66
N GLY A 106 3.68 0.13 11.00
CA GLY A 106 3.88 0.76 9.71
C GLY A 106 3.23 0.00 8.55
N LEU A 107 3.49 0.47 7.34
CA LEU A 107 3.19 -0.27 6.12
C LEU A 107 4.07 -1.52 6.03
N PHE A 108 3.61 -2.55 5.32
CA PHE A 108 4.46 -3.72 5.09
C PHE A 108 5.73 -3.32 4.33
N GLY A 109 6.87 -3.75 4.81
CA GLY A 109 8.18 -3.44 4.22
C GLY A 109 8.77 -2.10 4.66
N GLN A 110 8.05 -1.26 5.42
CA GLN A 110 8.53 0.06 5.85
C GLN A 110 9.85 -0.02 6.63
N GLN A 111 10.02 -1.05 7.45
CA GLN A 111 11.24 -1.28 8.24
C GLN A 111 12.50 -1.55 7.39
N ALA A 112 12.32 -1.95 6.13
CA ALA A 112 13.44 -2.24 5.22
C ALA A 112 14.07 -0.98 4.60
N PHE A 113 13.44 0.19 4.81
CA PHE A 113 13.86 1.43 4.15
C PHE A 113 13.90 2.61 5.12
N LYS A 114 14.90 3.48 4.92
CA LYS A 114 14.93 4.79 5.57
C LYS A 114 14.06 5.75 4.77
N GLY A 115 13.40 6.68 5.45
CA GLY A 115 12.74 7.80 4.81
C GLY A 115 13.72 8.72 4.06
N GLY A 116 13.20 9.64 3.21
CA GLY A 116 14.00 10.64 2.51
C GLY A 116 14.68 10.16 1.22
N GLY A 117 14.21 9.06 0.65
CA GLY A 117 14.73 8.54 -0.62
C GLY A 117 14.13 9.24 -1.85
N LYS A 118 14.71 8.97 -3.03
CA LYS A 118 14.25 9.58 -4.28
C LYS A 118 12.88 9.06 -4.74
N TYR A 119 12.63 7.75 -4.60
CA TYR A 119 11.38 7.12 -5.00
C TYR A 119 10.91 6.14 -3.95
N ILE A 120 9.59 6.12 -3.71
CA ILE A 120 8.90 5.05 -3.02
C ILE A 120 7.72 4.58 -3.86
N THR A 121 7.55 3.26 -3.96
CA THR A 121 6.37 2.66 -4.60
C THR A 121 5.44 2.12 -3.52
N ILE A 122 4.15 2.40 -3.63
CA ILE A 122 3.11 1.88 -2.74
C ILE A 122 2.23 0.96 -3.56
N VAL A 123 2.14 -0.31 -3.14
CA VAL A 123 1.33 -1.34 -3.79
C VAL A 123 0.20 -1.79 -2.85
N GLU A 124 -0.72 -2.60 -3.36
CA GLU A 124 -1.87 -3.06 -2.58
C GLU A 124 -1.51 -4.27 -1.70
N GLY A 125 -0.81 -5.25 -2.21
CA GLY A 125 -0.50 -6.52 -1.55
C GLY A 125 0.96 -6.70 -1.14
N GLU A 126 1.20 -7.47 -0.08
CA GLU A 126 2.55 -7.77 0.40
C GLU A 126 3.40 -8.49 -0.67
N ALA A 127 2.77 -9.41 -1.40
CA ALA A 127 3.46 -10.13 -2.48
C ALA A 127 3.85 -9.21 -3.64
N ASP A 128 3.06 -8.17 -3.92
CA ASP A 128 3.37 -7.18 -4.94
C ASP A 128 4.53 -6.29 -4.53
N ALA A 129 4.63 -5.96 -3.23
CA ALA A 129 5.80 -5.24 -2.71
C ALA A 129 7.09 -6.04 -2.93
N LEU A 130 7.06 -7.35 -2.68
CA LEU A 130 8.20 -8.22 -2.96
C LEU A 130 8.50 -8.29 -4.46
N ALA A 131 7.46 -8.38 -5.31
CA ALA A 131 7.61 -8.43 -6.76
C ALA A 131 8.23 -7.14 -7.32
N VAL A 132 7.78 -5.96 -6.86
CA VAL A 132 8.36 -4.67 -7.26
C VAL A 132 9.82 -4.58 -6.80
N SER A 133 10.13 -5.04 -5.59
CA SER A 133 11.51 -5.08 -5.09
C SER A 133 12.41 -5.95 -5.98
N GLU A 134 11.94 -7.14 -6.39
CA GLU A 134 12.66 -8.01 -7.34
C GLU A 134 12.90 -7.32 -8.69
N MET A 135 11.86 -6.73 -9.27
CA MET A 135 11.95 -6.08 -10.58
C MET A 135 12.92 -4.89 -10.62
N PHE A 136 13.12 -4.24 -9.48
CA PHE A 136 14.10 -3.15 -9.34
C PHE A 136 15.41 -3.58 -8.67
N ASP A 137 15.63 -4.87 -8.46
CA ASP A 137 16.83 -5.38 -7.76
C ASP A 137 17.06 -4.69 -6.40
N GLY A 138 15.96 -4.45 -5.69
CA GLY A 138 15.95 -3.81 -4.39
C GLY A 138 16.40 -2.34 -4.35
N LYS A 139 16.54 -1.66 -5.49
CA LYS A 139 17.10 -0.31 -5.62
C LYS A 139 16.22 0.78 -5.01
N TRP A 140 14.91 0.70 -5.21
CA TRP A 140 13.96 1.70 -4.74
C TRP A 140 13.14 1.19 -3.55
N ALA A 141 12.68 2.12 -2.73
CA ALA A 141 11.78 1.77 -1.64
C ALA A 141 10.43 1.29 -2.19
N VAL A 142 9.90 0.25 -1.59
CA VAL A 142 8.56 -0.26 -1.87
C VAL A 142 7.88 -0.75 -0.59
N VAL A 143 6.61 -0.43 -0.46
CA VAL A 143 5.77 -0.84 0.67
C VAL A 143 4.40 -1.27 0.18
N SER A 144 3.68 -2.06 0.96
CA SER A 144 2.27 -2.29 0.69
C SER A 144 1.38 -1.75 1.81
N ILE A 145 0.14 -1.39 1.45
CA ILE A 145 -0.91 -1.12 2.43
C ILE A 145 -1.31 -2.41 3.15
N ARG A 146 -1.89 -2.26 4.37
CA ARG A 146 -2.21 -3.41 5.24
C ARG A 146 -3.58 -4.03 4.94
N SER A 147 -4.51 -3.18 4.55
CA SER A 147 -5.94 -3.49 4.60
C SER A 147 -6.57 -3.63 3.21
N GLY A 148 -5.75 -3.74 2.15
CA GLY A 148 -6.20 -3.73 0.77
C GLY A 148 -6.85 -2.40 0.37
N ALA A 149 -7.45 -2.35 -0.83
CA ALA A 149 -8.01 -1.13 -1.41
C ALA A 149 -8.95 -0.37 -0.47
N SER A 150 -9.83 -1.06 0.27
CA SER A 150 -10.81 -0.44 1.17
C SER A 150 -10.20 0.30 2.36
N GLY A 151 -9.01 -0.10 2.80
CA GLY A 151 -8.27 0.51 3.91
C GLY A 151 -7.19 1.49 3.48
N ALA A 152 -6.94 1.66 2.19
CA ALA A 152 -5.82 2.39 1.62
C ALA A 152 -5.67 3.81 2.19
N VAL A 153 -6.75 4.60 2.17
CA VAL A 153 -6.76 5.98 2.68
C VAL A 153 -6.34 6.06 4.15
N LYS A 154 -6.83 5.13 4.98
CA LYS A 154 -6.47 5.07 6.40
C LYS A 154 -5.00 4.74 6.59
N ASP A 155 -4.52 3.71 5.90
CA ASP A 155 -3.14 3.25 6.00
C ASP A 155 -2.15 4.32 5.53
N ILE A 156 -2.45 5.01 4.43
CA ILE A 156 -1.63 6.11 3.91
C ILE A 156 -1.62 7.29 4.89
N LYS A 157 -2.79 7.75 5.38
CA LYS A 157 -2.87 8.86 6.35
C LYS A 157 -2.05 8.60 7.61
N GLN A 158 -2.05 7.37 8.12
CA GLN A 158 -1.29 6.98 9.32
C GLN A 158 0.23 6.99 9.10
N ASN A 159 0.70 6.98 7.85
CA ASN A 159 2.11 6.94 7.48
C ASN A 159 2.51 8.11 6.57
N LEU A 160 1.64 9.12 6.45
CA LEU A 160 1.79 10.19 5.45
C LEU A 160 3.10 10.96 5.62
N GLU A 161 3.47 11.32 6.84
CA GLU A 161 4.71 12.06 7.13
C GLU A 161 5.95 11.29 6.62
N TRP A 162 6.02 10.00 6.88
CA TRP A 162 7.12 9.17 6.39
C TRP A 162 7.11 9.03 4.87
N LEU A 163 5.94 8.85 4.26
CA LEU A 163 5.78 8.79 2.79
C LEU A 163 6.14 10.12 2.12
N GLU A 164 5.75 11.23 2.73
CA GLU A 164 6.07 12.58 2.26
C GLU A 164 7.57 12.92 2.36
N SER A 165 8.37 12.17 3.13
CA SER A 165 9.82 12.36 3.17
C SER A 165 10.53 11.97 1.87
N PHE A 166 9.90 11.15 1.02
CA PHE A 166 10.46 10.79 -0.30
C PHE A 166 10.22 11.90 -1.32
N GLU A 167 11.13 12.05 -2.30
CA GLU A 167 10.97 13.04 -3.36
C GLU A 167 9.79 12.72 -4.28
N ASN A 168 9.57 11.45 -4.60
CA ASN A 168 8.50 10.98 -5.47
C ASN A 168 7.78 9.77 -4.83
N VAL A 169 6.46 9.79 -4.84
CA VAL A 169 5.61 8.69 -4.42
C VAL A 169 4.92 8.09 -5.64
N VAL A 170 5.03 6.79 -5.83
CA VAL A 170 4.46 6.08 -6.98
C VAL A 170 3.41 5.11 -6.50
N ILE A 171 2.14 5.37 -6.81
CA ILE A 171 1.01 4.49 -6.50
C ILE A 171 0.92 3.44 -7.61
N CYS A 172 0.95 2.17 -7.23
CA CYS A 172 0.91 1.03 -8.13
C CYS A 172 -0.04 -0.03 -7.57
N PHE A 173 -1.33 0.28 -7.53
CA PHE A 173 -2.38 -0.62 -7.07
C PHE A 173 -2.88 -1.51 -8.21
N ASP A 174 -3.71 -2.50 -7.86
CA ASP A 174 -4.29 -3.41 -8.83
C ASP A 174 -5.06 -2.67 -9.92
N SER A 175 -5.06 -3.21 -11.14
CA SER A 175 -5.74 -2.59 -12.28
C SER A 175 -7.26 -2.77 -12.27
N ASP A 176 -7.82 -3.48 -11.29
CA ASP A 176 -9.26 -3.65 -11.14
C ASP A 176 -9.94 -2.36 -10.64
N LYS A 177 -11.28 -2.37 -10.62
CA LYS A 177 -12.08 -1.20 -10.25
C LYS A 177 -11.77 -0.71 -8.83
N ALA A 178 -11.63 -1.63 -7.86
CA ALA A 178 -11.37 -1.29 -6.46
C ALA A 178 -9.98 -0.66 -6.29
N GLY A 179 -8.96 -1.22 -6.91
CA GLY A 179 -7.60 -0.67 -6.90
C GLY A 179 -7.52 0.70 -7.57
N GLN A 180 -8.23 0.90 -8.69
CA GLN A 180 -8.25 2.20 -9.38
C GLN A 180 -8.99 3.29 -8.57
N GLU A 181 -10.10 2.95 -7.91
CA GLU A 181 -10.80 3.87 -7.02
C GLU A 181 -9.95 4.22 -5.79
N ALA A 182 -9.30 3.23 -5.19
CA ALA A 182 -8.38 3.44 -4.08
C ALA A 182 -7.16 4.29 -4.49
N SER A 183 -6.58 4.05 -5.68
CA SER A 183 -5.49 4.87 -6.22
C SER A 183 -5.88 6.35 -6.28
N ARG A 184 -7.04 6.67 -6.84
CA ARG A 184 -7.52 8.06 -6.92
C ARG A 184 -7.68 8.68 -5.53
N ALA A 185 -8.31 7.95 -4.60
CA ALA A 185 -8.55 8.45 -3.25
C ALA A 185 -7.27 8.71 -2.44
N VAL A 186 -6.19 7.95 -2.69
CA VAL A 186 -4.91 8.16 -1.98
C VAL A 186 -4.03 9.22 -2.63
N LEU A 187 -4.14 9.43 -3.94
CA LEU A 187 -3.38 10.46 -4.65
C LEU A 187 -3.67 11.88 -4.11
N ASP A 188 -4.93 12.16 -3.75
CA ASP A 188 -5.36 13.43 -3.16
C ASP A 188 -4.76 13.73 -1.77
N LEU A 189 -4.14 12.74 -1.13
CA LEU A 189 -3.53 12.91 0.20
C LEU A 189 -2.13 13.52 0.14
N PHE A 190 -1.47 13.44 -1.00
CA PHE A 190 -0.09 13.89 -1.16
C PHE A 190 0.00 15.35 -1.61
N THR A 191 1.13 15.96 -1.30
CA THR A 191 1.48 17.27 -1.84
C THR A 191 1.36 17.28 -3.37
N PRO A 192 0.75 18.33 -3.99
CA PRO A 192 0.59 18.41 -5.44
C PRO A 192 1.89 18.14 -6.20
N ASN A 193 1.80 17.42 -7.31
CA ASN A 193 2.91 17.00 -8.19
C ASN A 193 3.89 15.97 -7.58
N LYS A 194 3.67 15.50 -6.36
CA LYS A 194 4.54 14.52 -5.70
C LYS A 194 4.18 13.08 -6.04
N ALA A 195 2.88 12.79 -6.06
CA ALA A 195 2.39 11.45 -6.31
C ALA A 195 2.18 11.19 -7.81
N LYS A 196 2.49 9.96 -8.22
CA LYS A 196 2.30 9.45 -9.58
C LYS A 196 1.46 8.20 -9.55
N ASN A 197 0.66 7.96 -10.59
CA ASN A 197 -0.15 6.76 -10.71
C ASN A 197 0.36 5.90 -11.88
N VAL A 198 0.71 4.65 -11.56
CA VAL A 198 1.07 3.65 -12.57
C VAL A 198 -0.19 3.05 -13.16
N GLN A 199 -0.19 2.85 -14.47
CA GLN A 199 -1.20 2.06 -15.18
C GLN A 199 -0.52 0.78 -15.67
N LEU A 200 -0.83 -0.34 -15.01
CA LEU A 200 -0.27 -1.64 -15.38
C LEU A 200 -1.05 -2.28 -16.52
N SER A 201 -0.35 -2.93 -17.43
CA SER A 201 -0.94 -3.76 -18.49
C SER A 201 -1.40 -5.13 -17.96
N ALA A 202 -0.94 -5.56 -16.80
CA ALA A 202 -1.39 -6.76 -16.08
C ALA A 202 -2.31 -6.38 -14.93
N LYS A 203 -2.84 -7.39 -14.22
CA LYS A 203 -3.69 -7.17 -13.06
C LYS A 203 -2.94 -6.45 -11.93
N ASP A 204 -1.77 -6.98 -11.57
CA ASP A 204 -0.93 -6.50 -10.47
C ASP A 204 0.56 -6.66 -10.80
N ALA A 205 1.42 -6.11 -9.94
CA ALA A 205 2.87 -6.18 -10.11
C ALA A 205 3.41 -7.62 -9.96
N GLY A 206 2.75 -8.45 -9.16
CA GLY A 206 3.11 -9.86 -8.98
C GLY A 206 2.90 -10.66 -10.26
N ASP A 207 1.83 -10.39 -11.01
CA ASP A 207 1.59 -11.04 -12.30
C ASP A 207 2.63 -10.61 -13.34
N MET A 208 3.02 -9.32 -13.39
CA MET A 208 4.12 -8.85 -14.27
C MET A 208 5.43 -9.63 -14.02
N LEU A 209 5.78 -9.86 -12.75
CA LEU A 209 6.99 -10.62 -12.41
C LEU A 209 6.86 -12.10 -12.78
N LYS A 210 5.73 -12.76 -12.52
CA LYS A 210 5.48 -14.15 -12.88
C LYS A 210 5.59 -14.37 -14.38
N GLU A 211 5.06 -13.45 -15.19
CA GLU A 211 5.11 -13.45 -16.64
C GLU A 211 6.49 -13.06 -17.21
N ARG A 212 7.46 -12.74 -16.34
CA ARG A 212 8.80 -12.25 -16.72
C ARG A 212 8.78 -10.93 -17.50
N ASN A 213 7.73 -10.15 -17.35
CA ASN A 213 7.59 -8.86 -18.03
C ASN A 213 8.21 -7.70 -17.23
N VAL A 214 9.44 -7.89 -16.75
CA VAL A 214 10.18 -6.90 -15.95
C VAL A 214 10.39 -5.61 -16.72
N GLN A 215 10.75 -5.69 -18.00
CA GLN A 215 10.98 -4.48 -18.82
C GLN A 215 9.69 -3.70 -19.07
N GLY A 216 8.56 -4.42 -19.25
CA GLY A 216 7.24 -3.81 -19.34
C GLY A 216 6.89 -3.05 -18.07
N PHE A 217 7.05 -3.68 -16.90
CA PHE A 217 6.84 -3.05 -15.61
C PHE A 217 7.68 -1.79 -15.43
N ILE A 218 8.99 -1.87 -15.68
CA ILE A 218 9.91 -0.72 -15.54
C ILE A 218 9.47 0.43 -16.46
N LYS A 219 9.09 0.12 -17.71
CA LYS A 219 8.60 1.13 -18.66
C LYS A 219 7.32 1.80 -18.17
N GLU A 220 6.34 1.03 -17.71
CA GLU A 220 5.06 1.54 -17.20
C GLU A 220 5.26 2.38 -15.94
N TRP A 221 6.14 1.93 -15.04
CA TRP A 221 6.49 2.64 -13.83
C TRP A 221 7.14 4.01 -14.12
N TRP A 222 8.10 4.08 -15.06
CA TRP A 222 8.72 5.34 -15.47
C TRP A 222 7.76 6.28 -16.22
N ASN A 223 6.77 5.71 -16.90
CA ASN A 223 5.71 6.45 -17.58
C ASN A 223 4.54 6.85 -16.67
N ALA A 224 4.63 6.56 -15.37
CA ALA A 224 3.60 6.92 -14.41
C ALA A 224 3.31 8.43 -14.46
N LYS A 225 2.04 8.77 -14.64
CA LYS A 225 1.60 10.16 -14.75
C LYS A 225 1.60 10.82 -13.37
N THR A 226 2.17 12.00 -13.30
CA THR A 226 2.07 12.85 -12.11
C THR A 226 0.61 13.24 -11.91
N TYR A 227 0.14 13.05 -10.68
CA TYR A 227 -1.22 13.42 -10.31
C TYR A 227 -1.30 14.93 -10.03
N GLN A 228 -2.28 15.56 -10.62
CA GLN A 228 -2.66 16.94 -10.37
C GLN A 228 -4.14 16.95 -9.99
N PRO A 229 -4.52 17.48 -8.83
CA PRO A 229 -5.92 17.66 -8.47
C PRO A 229 -6.65 18.54 -9.50
N ASP A 230 -7.94 18.29 -9.70
CA ASP A 230 -8.77 19.09 -10.60
C ASP A 230 -8.72 20.58 -10.20
N GLY A 231 -8.50 21.44 -11.19
CA GLY A 231 -8.40 22.89 -10.99
C GLY A 231 -6.99 23.41 -10.68
N ILE A 232 -5.99 22.54 -10.50
CA ILE A 232 -4.59 22.94 -10.41
C ILE A 232 -3.93 22.72 -11.76
N ILE A 233 -3.59 23.80 -12.46
CA ILE A 233 -2.88 23.76 -13.73
C ILE A 233 -1.43 24.17 -13.47
N ALA A 234 -0.47 23.35 -13.92
CA ALA A 234 0.94 23.72 -13.82
C ALA A 234 1.22 24.98 -14.66
N GLY A 235 1.97 25.93 -14.09
CA GLY A 235 2.23 27.20 -14.78
C GLY A 235 2.89 27.05 -16.16
N LEU A 236 3.64 25.96 -16.39
CA LEU A 236 4.19 25.62 -17.71
C LEU A 236 3.10 25.26 -18.74
N ASP A 237 2.01 24.59 -18.30
CA ASP A 237 0.92 24.18 -19.20
C ASP A 237 0.01 25.36 -19.58
N THR A 238 0.07 26.45 -18.79
CA THR A 238 -0.68 27.68 -19.05
C THR A 238 0.13 28.72 -19.83
N TRP A 239 1.45 28.52 -19.94
CA TRP A 239 2.33 29.51 -20.56
C TRP A 239 1.93 29.85 -22.00
N ASP A 240 1.68 28.84 -22.80
CA ASP A 240 1.26 29.04 -24.21
C ASP A 240 -0.09 29.75 -24.34
N SER A 241 -1.01 29.50 -23.41
CA SER A 241 -2.31 30.19 -23.39
C SER A 241 -2.21 31.62 -22.86
N ILE A 242 -1.26 31.91 -21.97
CA ILE A 242 -0.98 33.27 -21.46
C ILE A 242 -0.30 34.09 -22.55
N VAL A 243 0.66 33.51 -23.26
CA VAL A 243 1.42 34.18 -24.34
C VAL A 243 0.56 34.37 -25.59
N ALA A 244 -0.42 33.47 -25.83
CA ALA A 244 -1.36 33.58 -26.95
C ALA A 244 -2.53 34.55 -26.70
N GLN A 245 -2.65 35.17 -25.51
CA GLN A 245 -3.64 36.22 -25.31
C GLN A 245 -3.25 37.44 -26.16
N GLU A 246 -4.03 37.67 -27.22
CA GLU A 246 -3.94 38.91 -28.01
C GLU A 246 -4.24 40.13 -27.11
N ASP A 247 -3.49 41.20 -27.31
CA ASP A 247 -3.72 42.48 -26.64
C ASP A 247 -5.18 42.88 -26.72
N VAL A 248 -5.87 42.89 -25.61
CA VAL A 248 -7.22 43.45 -25.54
C VAL A 248 -7.09 44.93 -25.81
N LYS A 249 -7.53 45.35 -26.99
CA LYS A 249 -7.59 46.78 -27.34
C LYS A 249 -8.44 47.49 -26.31
N SER A 250 -7.81 48.34 -25.49
CA SER A 250 -8.52 49.18 -24.54
C SER A 250 -9.50 50.06 -25.32
N ILE A 251 -10.77 50.08 -24.94
CA ILE A 251 -11.76 50.99 -25.46
C ILE A 251 -11.45 52.35 -24.84
N PRO A 252 -11.10 53.39 -25.62
CA PRO A 252 -10.91 54.73 -25.05
C PRO A 252 -12.24 55.25 -24.54
N TYR A 253 -12.24 55.85 -23.38
CA TYR A 253 -13.39 56.56 -22.80
C TYR A 253 -13.72 57.80 -23.63
#